data_b5b94e920b70f31da2b5afb5e56956a2
#
_entry.id   b5b94e920b70f31da2b5afb5e56956a2
#
_cell.length_a   1.000
_cell.length_b   1.000
_cell.length_c   1.000
_cell.angle_alpha   90.00
_cell.angle_beta   90.00
_cell.angle_gamma   90.00
#
_symmetry.space_group_name_H-M   'P 1'
#
loop_
_entity.id
_entity.type
_entity.pdbx_description
1 polymer ?
#
loop_
_entity_poly.entity_id
_entity_poly.type
_entity_poly.pdbx_seq_one_letter_code
_entity_poly.pdbx_strand_id
1 'polypeptide(L)'
;MQSTNSQRLSLHLLISLWIFSLAALPCTSMAQDAETEKKASAAISVSVDEVKKKLDALQNDTAMEKKSKESLENLYRQIISNLESAAEDEQATIDYIKAEKEAPSQASALRQKTIDKKKISPESTLQQYSDESLEKLESLLLKEKADQAAVDANLTKAKESLIYESQRPQAIRQQLIEANRAAIGIAKALQQPVVIADEPSAMTEARRWVRESKAEKLGKEIEKLDQELLSQPMRIELIKAEIEKAEHSVYFVEARVEQLEKIVNDRRQAKASQVQIEAEQSELQTEGQDPLLQQLAESNTELSKYINDIISELKRTGDEEDQVSKWAERINQDYKSARQKLEIAGMSKLLGKVLQEQSRSLPDTRQYRKNAKQLEDKIADVSLQQIEYREELEKLSDLDLYTEQYLSVATPDQKLLLEDSIRKLASDR
;
A
#
# COMPACT_ATOMS: atom_id res chain seq x y z
N MET A 1 -8.04 -58.37 41.61
CA MET A 1 -6.65 -58.69 41.96
C MET A 1 -5.76 -57.60 41.39
N GLN A 2 -5.22 -56.81 42.28
CA GLN A 2 -3.88 -56.20 42.34
C GLN A 2 -3.48 -55.35 41.13
N SER A 3 -3.48 -54.03 41.23
CA SER A 3 -2.61 -53.16 42.06
C SER A 3 -1.20 -53.11 41.45
N THR A 4 -0.80 -51.96 41.00
CA THR A 4 0.30 -51.12 41.52
C THR A 4 0.57 -49.99 40.53
N ASN A 5 0.29 -48.77 40.91
CA ASN A 5 1.21 -47.81 41.54
C ASN A 5 2.38 -47.37 40.64
N SER A 6 2.26 -46.13 40.11
CA SER A 6 2.90 -44.97 40.67
C SER A 6 4.39 -44.79 40.30
N GLN A 7 4.72 -43.74 39.69
CA GLN A 7 5.60 -42.75 40.35
C GLN A 7 5.74 -41.49 39.47
N ARG A 8 5.27 -40.40 40.01
CA ARG A 8 5.62 -39.07 39.54
C ARG A 8 7.04 -38.74 39.96
N LEU A 9 7.92 -38.51 39.05
CA LEU A 9 9.20 -37.85 39.32
C LEU A 9 9.11 -36.39 38.94
N SER A 10 9.00 -35.58 40.01
CA SER A 10 9.20 -34.14 39.98
C SER A 10 10.69 -33.85 39.82
N LEU A 11 11.03 -33.26 38.68
CA LEU A 11 12.39 -32.76 38.44
C LEU A 11 12.44 -31.28 38.85
N HIS A 12 12.91 -31.03 40.09
CA HIS A 12 13.30 -29.69 40.54
C HIS A 12 14.63 -29.31 39.88
N LEU A 13 14.58 -28.34 38.96
CA LEU A 13 15.75 -27.71 38.38
C LEU A 13 16.24 -26.61 39.32
N LEU A 14 17.36 -26.87 39.99
CA LEU A 14 18.15 -25.91 40.75
C LEU A 14 18.73 -24.86 39.82
N ILE A 15 18.23 -23.63 39.90
CA ILE A 15 18.86 -22.45 39.31
C ILE A 15 19.99 -22.03 40.25
N SER A 16 21.22 -22.33 39.88
CA SER A 16 22.43 -21.85 40.56
C SER A 16 22.65 -20.37 40.22
N LEU A 17 22.50 -19.58 41.28
CA LEU A 17 22.80 -18.15 41.32
C LEU A 17 24.32 -17.95 41.21
N TRP A 18 24.80 -17.50 40.04
CA TRP A 18 26.18 -17.01 39.87
C TRP A 18 26.23 -15.53 40.22
N ILE A 19 26.67 -15.24 41.45
CA ILE A 19 27.01 -13.88 41.90
C ILE A 19 28.37 -13.57 41.30
N PHE A 20 28.43 -12.71 40.27
CA PHE A 20 29.65 -12.12 39.77
C PHE A 20 29.94 -10.86 40.62
N SER A 21 30.89 -11.04 41.53
CA SER A 21 31.52 -9.95 42.29
C SER A 21 32.35 -9.07 41.31
N LEU A 22 31.77 -7.94 40.91
CA LEU A 22 32.50 -6.93 40.10
C LEU A 22 33.24 -6.02 41.05
N ALA A 23 34.59 -6.16 41.06
CA ALA A 23 35.50 -5.30 41.78
C ALA A 23 35.34 -3.86 41.26
N ALA A 24 35.04 -2.96 42.17
CA ALA A 24 35.00 -1.52 41.93
C ALA A 24 36.44 -1.02 41.70
N LEU A 25 36.78 -0.65 40.46
CA LEU A 25 37.89 0.23 40.15
C LEU A 25 37.35 1.67 40.09
N PRO A 26 37.96 2.62 40.77
CA PRO A 26 37.54 4.01 40.69
C PRO A 26 38.05 4.59 39.34
N CYS A 27 37.17 4.73 38.36
CA CYS A 27 37.37 5.63 37.24
C CYS A 27 37.19 7.07 37.74
N THR A 28 38.26 7.67 38.09
CA THR A 28 38.34 9.10 38.35
C THR A 28 38.18 9.86 37.03
N SER A 29 37.15 10.74 36.98
CA SER A 29 37.19 12.04 36.38
C SER A 29 37.64 12.21 34.93
N MET A 30 36.65 12.02 34.03
CA MET A 30 36.57 12.73 32.75
C MET A 30 35.13 13.24 32.51
N ALA A 31 34.53 13.83 33.50
CA ALA A 31 33.20 14.42 33.43
C ALA A 31 33.25 15.93 33.68
N GLN A 32 34.20 16.61 33.09
CA GLN A 32 34.35 18.06 33.29
C GLN A 32 34.43 18.87 31.98
N ASP A 33 34.38 18.22 30.80
CA ASP A 33 34.40 18.95 29.53
C ASP A 33 33.06 18.96 28.77
N ALA A 34 32.00 18.30 29.27
CA ALA A 34 30.70 18.27 28.61
C ALA A 34 29.75 19.43 29.00
N GLU A 35 30.10 20.26 29.97
CA GLU A 35 29.28 21.42 30.37
C GLU A 35 29.69 22.74 29.72
N THR A 36 30.77 22.77 28.96
CA THR A 36 31.28 24.00 28.33
C THR A 36 30.80 24.17 26.87
N GLU A 37 30.24 23.16 26.25
CA GLU A 37 29.72 23.25 24.87
C GLU A 37 28.29 23.80 24.75
N LYS A 38 27.56 23.94 25.84
CA LYS A 38 26.16 24.43 25.84
C LYS A 38 25.99 25.94 25.83
N LYS A 39 27.06 26.72 25.58
CA LYS A 39 27.02 28.18 25.67
C LYS A 39 27.52 28.90 24.42
N ALA A 40 27.11 28.54 23.24
CA ALA A 40 27.34 29.37 22.06
C ALA A 40 26.16 29.33 21.05
N SER A 41 24.92 29.28 21.54
CA SER A 41 23.83 29.82 20.73
C SER A 41 23.80 31.32 20.99
N ALA A 42 24.62 32.10 20.27
CA ALA A 42 24.43 33.53 20.17
C ALA A 42 23.06 33.73 19.50
N ALA A 43 22.05 34.07 20.31
CA ALA A 43 20.71 34.40 19.80
C ALA A 43 20.88 35.42 18.68
N ILE A 44 20.40 35.11 17.50
CA ILE A 44 20.41 36.03 16.36
C ILE A 44 19.69 37.30 16.80
N SER A 45 20.31 38.41 16.50
CA SER A 45 19.76 39.72 16.80
C SER A 45 18.70 40.20 15.80
N VAL A 46 18.41 39.42 14.75
CA VAL A 46 17.57 39.84 13.62
C VAL A 46 16.47 38.79 13.27
N SER A 47 15.28 39.26 13.03
CA SER A 47 14.16 38.42 12.58
C SER A 47 14.01 38.45 11.04
N VAL A 48 13.31 37.42 10.48
CA VAL A 48 12.96 37.35 9.06
C VAL A 48 12.22 38.62 8.60
N ASP A 49 11.29 39.12 9.41
CA ASP A 49 10.50 40.30 9.07
C ASP A 49 11.34 41.58 9.01
N GLU A 50 12.34 41.69 9.90
CA GLU A 50 13.26 42.82 9.90
C GLU A 50 14.15 42.80 8.63
N VAL A 51 14.65 41.64 8.25
CA VAL A 51 15.46 41.50 7.03
C VAL A 51 14.61 41.76 5.77
N LYS A 52 13.35 41.30 5.74
CA LYS A 52 12.42 41.59 4.64
C LYS A 52 12.16 43.09 4.51
N LYS A 53 11.94 43.80 5.62
CA LYS A 53 11.78 45.27 5.61
C LYS A 53 13.03 45.97 5.09
N LYS A 54 14.23 45.52 5.46
CA LYS A 54 15.48 46.09 4.94
C LYS A 54 15.68 45.79 3.46
N LEU A 55 15.25 44.60 2.99
CA LEU A 55 15.27 44.25 1.58
C LEU A 55 14.32 45.11 0.76
N ASP A 56 13.11 45.36 1.25
CA ASP A 56 12.14 46.25 0.59
C ASP A 56 12.63 47.68 0.56
N ALA A 57 13.20 48.18 1.65
CA ALA A 57 13.81 49.51 1.70
C ALA A 57 14.98 49.64 0.70
N LEU A 58 15.81 48.60 0.56
CA LEU A 58 16.92 48.57 -0.40
C LEU A 58 16.41 48.64 -1.84
N GLN A 59 15.29 47.98 -2.19
CA GLN A 59 14.73 48.03 -3.53
C GLN A 59 14.33 49.47 -3.94
N ASN A 60 13.91 50.29 -3.00
CA ASN A 60 13.52 51.65 -3.21
C ASN A 60 14.69 52.68 -3.11
N ASP A 61 15.87 52.23 -2.70
CA ASP A 61 17.07 53.06 -2.61
C ASP A 61 17.67 53.29 -4.00
N THR A 62 17.71 54.58 -4.43
CA THR A 62 18.26 55.02 -5.72
C THR A 62 19.69 55.60 -5.55
N ALA A 63 20.16 55.79 -4.31
CA ALA A 63 21.42 56.44 -4.03
C ALA A 63 22.62 55.45 -4.03
N MET A 64 22.38 54.13 -3.83
CA MET A 64 23.39 53.11 -3.77
C MET A 64 23.83 52.68 -5.18
N GLU A 65 25.13 52.43 -5.35
CA GLU A 65 25.69 51.88 -6.57
C GLU A 65 25.05 50.50 -6.89
N LYS A 66 24.67 50.28 -8.13
CA LYS A 66 23.96 49.08 -8.59
C LYS A 66 24.62 47.76 -8.15
N LYS A 67 25.96 47.68 -8.25
CA LYS A 67 26.73 46.49 -7.86
C LYS A 67 26.68 46.23 -6.35
N SER A 68 26.76 47.25 -5.55
CA SER A 68 26.66 47.17 -4.09
C SER A 68 25.23 46.82 -3.65
N LYS A 69 24.20 47.33 -4.33
CA LYS A 69 22.80 47.01 -4.12
C LYS A 69 22.50 45.54 -4.40
N GLU A 70 22.92 45.00 -5.56
CA GLU A 70 22.80 43.60 -5.91
C GLU A 70 23.49 42.65 -4.92
N SER A 71 24.70 43.03 -4.46
CA SER A 71 25.44 42.27 -3.45
C SER A 71 24.70 42.24 -2.10
N LEU A 72 24.16 43.37 -1.64
CA LEU A 72 23.45 43.47 -0.40
C LEU A 72 22.09 42.73 -0.44
N GLU A 73 21.40 42.81 -1.58
CA GLU A 73 20.19 42.05 -1.84
C GLU A 73 20.45 40.53 -1.70
N ASN A 74 21.51 40.03 -2.31
CA ASN A 74 21.89 38.62 -2.21
C ASN A 74 22.18 38.21 -0.76
N LEU A 75 22.86 39.04 0.03
CA LEU A 75 23.11 38.76 1.45
C LEU A 75 21.78 38.70 2.24
N TYR A 76 20.86 39.64 2.03
CA TYR A 76 19.54 39.59 2.71
C TYR A 76 18.73 38.38 2.31
N ARG A 77 18.69 37.99 1.05
CA ARG A 77 18.04 36.76 0.59
C ARG A 77 18.64 35.51 1.23
N GLN A 78 19.97 35.47 1.37
CA GLN A 78 20.67 34.36 2.05
C GLN A 78 20.30 34.29 3.54
N ILE A 79 20.20 35.43 4.22
CA ILE A 79 19.80 35.50 5.64
C ILE A 79 18.40 34.95 5.78
N ILE A 80 17.44 35.45 4.96
CA ILE A 80 16.05 34.99 4.98
C ILE A 80 15.99 33.48 4.77
N SER A 81 16.66 32.95 3.77
CA SER A 81 16.69 31.50 3.48
C SER A 81 17.27 30.69 4.63
N ASN A 82 18.31 31.17 5.30
CA ASN A 82 18.88 30.50 6.46
C ASN A 82 17.90 30.46 7.64
N LEU A 83 17.23 31.59 7.93
CA LEU A 83 16.27 31.69 9.04
C LEU A 83 15.00 30.88 8.78
N GLU A 84 14.47 30.90 7.56
CA GLU A 84 13.33 30.08 7.16
C GLU A 84 13.66 28.59 7.27
N SER A 85 14.85 28.15 6.79
CA SER A 85 15.30 26.77 6.99
C SER A 85 15.48 26.40 8.48
N ALA A 86 15.97 27.32 9.30
CA ALA A 86 16.10 27.08 10.75
C ALA A 86 14.74 26.87 11.41
N ALA A 87 13.74 27.66 11.03
CA ALA A 87 12.36 27.51 11.53
C ALA A 87 11.70 26.19 11.08
N GLU A 88 11.93 25.76 9.84
CA GLU A 88 11.49 24.45 9.35
C GLU A 88 12.14 23.30 10.13
N ASP A 89 13.45 23.38 10.40
CA ASP A 89 14.15 22.38 11.16
C ASP A 89 13.70 22.34 12.64
N GLU A 90 13.39 23.50 13.22
CA GLU A 90 12.80 23.59 14.57
C GLU A 90 11.42 22.93 14.64
N GLN A 91 10.56 23.20 13.66
CA GLN A 91 9.25 22.55 13.59
C GLN A 91 9.39 21.02 13.43
N ALA A 92 10.28 20.56 12.57
CA ALA A 92 10.56 19.13 12.40
C ALA A 92 11.08 18.50 13.70
N THR A 93 11.91 19.20 14.47
CA THR A 93 12.38 18.76 15.80
C THR A 93 11.21 18.53 16.75
N ILE A 94 10.27 19.49 16.80
CA ILE A 94 9.04 19.37 17.61
C ILE A 94 8.22 18.15 17.20
N ASP A 95 8.09 17.90 15.91
CA ASP A 95 7.36 16.75 15.37
C ASP A 95 8.04 15.42 15.75
N TYR A 96 9.36 15.33 15.71
CA TYR A 96 10.11 14.16 16.17
C TYR A 96 9.99 13.93 17.68
N ILE A 97 10.03 14.99 18.50
CA ILE A 97 9.78 14.91 19.95
C ILE A 97 8.38 14.40 20.23
N LYS A 98 7.39 14.88 19.47
CA LYS A 98 6.01 14.40 19.58
C LYS A 98 5.89 12.93 19.18
N ALA A 99 6.51 12.55 18.07
CA ALA A 99 6.53 11.16 17.61
C ALA A 99 7.20 10.23 18.65
N GLU A 100 8.32 10.63 19.26
CA GLU A 100 8.97 9.87 20.32
C GLU A 100 8.04 9.58 21.50
N LYS A 101 7.24 10.59 21.91
CA LYS A 101 6.34 10.48 23.06
C LYS A 101 5.05 9.70 22.76
N GLU A 102 4.47 9.92 21.58
CA GLU A 102 3.16 9.40 21.22
C GLU A 102 3.21 8.02 20.54
N ALA A 103 4.26 7.72 19.76
CA ALA A 103 4.33 6.48 19.01
C ALA A 103 4.18 5.20 19.85
N PRO A 104 4.74 5.07 21.06
CA PRO A 104 4.56 3.87 21.87
C PRO A 104 3.10 3.62 22.26
N SER A 105 2.38 4.68 22.64
CA SER A 105 0.96 4.58 23.03
C SER A 105 0.07 4.28 21.81
N GLN A 106 0.37 4.89 20.67
CA GLN A 106 -0.30 4.63 19.39
C GLN A 106 -0.07 3.19 18.91
N ALA A 107 1.17 2.69 18.99
CA ALA A 107 1.51 1.31 18.64
C ALA A 107 0.75 0.30 19.53
N SER A 108 0.71 0.55 20.85
CA SER A 108 -0.03 -0.29 21.79
C SER A 108 -1.53 -0.30 21.49
N ALA A 109 -2.12 0.87 21.24
CA ALA A 109 -3.53 0.99 20.88
C ALA A 109 -3.87 0.28 19.56
N LEU A 110 -2.99 0.35 18.56
CA LEU A 110 -3.15 -0.36 17.29
C LEU A 110 -3.10 -1.88 17.48
N ARG A 111 -2.12 -2.38 18.25
CA ARG A 111 -2.00 -3.81 18.56
C ARG A 111 -3.24 -4.32 19.30
N GLN A 112 -3.74 -3.56 20.29
CA GLN A 112 -4.96 -3.93 21.02
C GLN A 112 -6.17 -4.01 20.08
N LYS A 113 -6.37 -3.01 19.22
CA LYS A 113 -7.45 -3.03 18.22
C LYS A 113 -7.32 -4.21 17.25
N THR A 114 -6.10 -4.60 16.89
CA THR A 114 -5.84 -5.75 16.02
C THR A 114 -6.20 -7.05 16.72
N ILE A 115 -5.84 -7.19 18.01
CA ILE A 115 -6.22 -8.35 18.82
C ILE A 115 -7.74 -8.48 18.93
N ASP A 116 -8.44 -7.37 19.14
CA ASP A 116 -9.91 -7.39 19.25
C ASP A 116 -10.58 -7.76 17.92
N LYS A 117 -10.05 -7.27 16.80
CA LYS A 117 -10.51 -7.67 15.46
C LYS A 117 -10.23 -9.14 15.14
N LYS A 118 -9.13 -9.72 15.61
CA LYS A 118 -8.82 -11.15 15.42
C LYS A 118 -9.85 -12.10 16.06
N LYS A 119 -10.66 -11.60 16.98
CA LYS A 119 -11.77 -12.37 17.58
C LYS A 119 -12.98 -12.52 16.67
N ILE A 120 -13.07 -11.73 15.61
CA ILE A 120 -14.17 -11.76 14.65
C ILE A 120 -13.77 -12.69 13.50
N SER A 121 -14.55 -13.76 13.29
CA SER A 121 -14.35 -14.64 12.14
C SER A 121 -14.86 -13.95 10.87
N PRO A 122 -14.10 -13.98 9.75
CA PRO A 122 -14.59 -13.52 8.46
C PRO A 122 -15.92 -14.17 8.05
N GLU A 123 -16.06 -15.47 8.31
CA GLU A 123 -17.24 -16.28 8.00
C GLU A 123 -18.50 -15.76 8.69
N SER A 124 -18.39 -15.36 9.96
CA SER A 124 -19.55 -14.87 10.72
C SER A 124 -20.11 -13.57 10.14
N THR A 125 -19.30 -12.79 9.44
CA THR A 125 -19.73 -11.53 8.82
C THR A 125 -20.48 -11.73 7.50
N LEU A 126 -20.36 -12.91 6.89
CA LEU A 126 -20.99 -13.25 5.62
C LEU A 126 -22.32 -14.01 5.75
N GLN A 127 -22.61 -14.60 6.92
CA GLN A 127 -23.86 -15.33 7.16
C GLN A 127 -25.11 -14.49 6.88
N GLN A 128 -25.05 -13.19 7.10
CA GLN A 128 -26.16 -12.27 6.84
C GLN A 128 -26.49 -12.12 5.33
N TYR A 129 -25.60 -12.56 4.45
CA TYR A 129 -25.77 -12.44 3.00
C TYR A 129 -26.22 -13.75 2.32
N SER A 130 -26.47 -14.81 3.10
CA SER A 130 -26.87 -16.13 2.57
C SER A 130 -28.14 -16.08 1.72
N ASP A 131 -29.07 -15.17 2.04
CA ASP A 131 -30.39 -15.07 1.39
C ASP A 131 -30.50 -13.89 0.40
N GLU A 132 -29.39 -13.20 0.14
CA GLU A 132 -29.37 -12.06 -0.78
C GLU A 132 -29.42 -12.49 -2.25
N SER A 133 -29.90 -11.59 -3.12
CA SER A 133 -29.94 -11.83 -4.58
C SER A 133 -28.53 -11.96 -5.17
N LEU A 134 -28.42 -12.66 -6.30
CA LEU A 134 -27.14 -12.86 -6.99
C LEU A 134 -26.49 -11.52 -7.36
N GLU A 135 -27.26 -10.57 -7.90
CA GLU A 135 -26.76 -9.24 -8.28
C GLU A 135 -26.16 -8.48 -7.08
N LYS A 136 -26.79 -8.63 -5.91
CA LYS A 136 -26.30 -7.98 -4.68
C LYS A 136 -25.04 -8.65 -4.16
N LEU A 137 -24.95 -9.98 -4.25
CA LEU A 137 -23.73 -10.73 -3.91
C LEU A 137 -22.58 -10.38 -4.85
N GLU A 138 -22.82 -10.25 -6.14
CA GLU A 138 -21.82 -9.84 -7.13
C GLU A 138 -21.32 -8.40 -6.89
N SER A 139 -22.23 -7.48 -6.59
CA SER A 139 -21.88 -6.10 -6.21
C SER A 139 -21.03 -6.07 -4.94
N LEU A 140 -21.37 -6.90 -3.94
CA LEU A 140 -20.60 -7.03 -2.71
C LEU A 140 -19.22 -7.62 -2.98
N LEU A 141 -19.11 -8.64 -3.80
CA LEU A 141 -17.83 -9.25 -4.19
C LEU A 141 -16.92 -8.23 -4.89
N LEU A 142 -17.46 -7.44 -5.82
CA LEU A 142 -16.71 -6.38 -6.49
C LEU A 142 -16.16 -5.35 -5.49
N LYS A 143 -16.98 -4.96 -4.50
CA LYS A 143 -16.57 -4.05 -3.44
C LYS A 143 -15.48 -4.64 -2.57
N GLU A 144 -15.61 -5.89 -2.12
CA GLU A 144 -14.60 -6.55 -1.29
C GLU A 144 -13.26 -6.72 -2.05
N LYS A 145 -13.29 -7.00 -3.36
CA LYS A 145 -12.07 -7.03 -4.20
C LYS A 145 -11.41 -5.65 -4.30
N ALA A 146 -12.18 -4.59 -4.40
CA ALA A 146 -11.62 -3.23 -4.35
C ALA A 146 -11.02 -2.89 -2.97
N ASP A 147 -11.68 -3.31 -1.88
CA ASP A 147 -11.18 -3.17 -0.52
C ASP A 147 -9.89 -3.99 -0.32
N GLN A 148 -9.78 -5.19 -0.90
CA GLN A 148 -8.55 -6.01 -0.90
C GLN A 148 -7.38 -5.24 -1.53
N ALA A 149 -7.55 -4.71 -2.72
CA ALA A 149 -6.51 -3.93 -3.38
C ALA A 149 -6.06 -2.72 -2.54
N ALA A 150 -6.99 -2.08 -1.83
CA ALA A 150 -6.68 -0.95 -0.96
C ALA A 150 -5.89 -1.37 0.30
N VAL A 151 -6.22 -2.50 0.94
CA VAL A 151 -5.48 -2.98 2.12
C VAL A 151 -4.10 -3.50 1.74
N ASP A 152 -3.93 -4.11 0.57
CA ASP A 152 -2.63 -4.54 0.03
C ASP A 152 -1.71 -3.34 -0.24
N ALA A 153 -2.24 -2.28 -0.85
CA ALA A 153 -1.51 -1.04 -1.06
C ALA A 153 -1.05 -0.41 0.28
N ASN A 154 -1.91 -0.44 1.31
CA ASN A 154 -1.56 0.05 2.64
C ASN A 154 -0.46 -0.79 3.30
N LEU A 155 -0.52 -2.12 3.18
CA LEU A 155 0.52 -3.02 3.68
C LEU A 155 1.86 -2.75 2.98
N THR A 156 1.85 -2.61 1.67
CA THR A 156 3.04 -2.30 0.88
C THR A 156 3.66 -0.98 1.34
N LYS A 157 2.86 0.08 1.46
CA LYS A 157 3.31 1.39 1.94
C LYS A 157 3.92 1.32 3.35
N ALA A 158 3.30 0.59 4.27
CA ALA A 158 3.83 0.43 5.62
C ALA A 158 5.18 -0.33 5.62
N LYS A 159 5.32 -1.37 4.79
CA LYS A 159 6.60 -2.10 4.61
C LYS A 159 7.69 -1.22 3.99
N GLU A 160 7.36 -0.39 3.01
CA GLU A 160 8.29 0.59 2.43
C GLU A 160 8.74 1.62 3.47
N SER A 161 7.82 2.12 4.30
CA SER A 161 8.13 3.02 5.42
C SER A 161 9.10 2.39 6.41
N LEU A 162 8.92 1.10 6.73
CA LEU A 162 9.86 0.37 7.60
C LEU A 162 11.26 0.27 6.99
N ILE A 163 11.36 0.00 5.70
CA ILE A 163 12.64 -0.07 4.99
C ILE A 163 13.33 1.29 5.03
N TYR A 164 12.60 2.36 4.71
CA TYR A 164 13.12 3.74 4.75
C TYR A 164 13.65 4.09 6.13
N GLU A 165 12.85 3.91 7.18
CA GLU A 165 13.24 4.20 8.57
C GLU A 165 14.44 3.35 9.03
N SER A 166 14.55 2.12 8.57
CA SER A 166 15.67 1.24 8.91
C SER A 166 17.00 1.67 8.28
N GLN A 167 16.96 2.30 7.12
CA GLN A 167 18.14 2.78 6.40
C GLN A 167 18.54 4.21 6.80
N ARG A 168 17.58 4.99 7.29
CA ARG A 168 17.74 6.42 7.60
C ARG A 168 18.87 6.76 8.60
N PRO A 169 19.14 5.97 9.67
CA PRO A 169 20.19 6.30 10.63
C PRO A 169 21.59 6.45 10.05
N GLN A 170 21.92 5.71 9.01
CA GLN A 170 23.23 5.84 8.38
C GLN A 170 23.37 7.21 7.69
N ALA A 171 22.32 7.63 6.96
CA ALA A 171 22.30 8.95 6.33
C ALA A 171 22.31 10.08 7.36
N ILE A 172 21.54 9.96 8.45
CA ILE A 172 21.52 10.95 9.54
C ILE A 172 22.90 11.12 10.14
N ARG A 173 23.61 10.04 10.46
CA ARG A 173 24.97 10.12 11.03
C ARG A 173 25.95 10.83 10.10
N GLN A 174 25.84 10.57 8.79
CA GLN A 174 26.66 11.28 7.81
C GLN A 174 26.31 12.77 7.75
N GLN A 175 25.04 13.13 7.74
CA GLN A 175 24.58 14.52 7.78
C GLN A 175 25.01 15.23 9.06
N LEU A 176 24.95 14.56 10.23
CA LEU A 176 25.43 15.10 11.49
C LEU A 176 26.92 15.41 11.44
N ILE A 177 27.74 14.54 10.85
CA ILE A 177 29.20 14.80 10.70
C ILE A 177 29.42 16.03 9.84
N GLU A 178 28.71 16.20 8.76
CA GLU A 178 28.82 17.33 7.84
C GLU A 178 28.33 18.64 8.47
N ALA A 179 27.15 18.60 9.13
CA ALA A 179 26.58 19.75 9.84
C ALA A 179 27.50 20.22 11.00
N ASN A 180 28.00 19.29 11.82
CA ASN A 180 28.94 19.62 12.90
C ASN A 180 30.25 20.22 12.37
N ARG A 181 30.80 19.69 11.28
CA ARG A 181 31.99 20.27 10.63
C ARG A 181 31.71 21.70 10.13
N ALA A 182 30.56 21.93 9.53
CA ALA A 182 30.13 23.24 9.05
C ALA A 182 29.92 24.22 10.22
N ALA A 183 29.29 23.75 11.32
CA ALA A 183 29.08 24.54 12.54
C ALA A 183 30.38 24.97 13.19
N ILE A 184 31.39 24.10 13.29
CA ILE A 184 32.71 24.45 13.75
C ILE A 184 33.36 25.51 12.84
N GLY A 185 33.21 25.38 11.52
CA GLY A 185 33.71 26.35 10.56
C GLY A 185 33.09 27.73 10.72
N ILE A 186 31.76 27.80 10.88
CA ILE A 186 31.07 29.08 11.06
C ILE A 186 31.34 29.70 12.44
N ALA A 187 31.49 28.89 13.50
CA ALA A 187 31.87 29.37 14.82
C ALA A 187 33.24 30.08 14.80
N LYS A 188 34.23 29.53 14.09
CA LYS A 188 35.51 30.17 13.87
C LYS A 188 35.36 31.46 13.05
N ALA A 189 34.52 31.49 12.03
CA ALA A 189 34.27 32.66 11.21
C ALA A 189 33.60 33.80 12.00
N LEU A 190 32.74 33.47 12.99
CA LEU A 190 32.10 34.45 13.86
C LEU A 190 33.07 35.15 14.79
N GLN A 191 34.18 34.50 15.15
CA GLN A 191 35.25 35.11 15.98
C GLN A 191 36.13 36.11 15.20
N GLN A 192 36.06 36.08 13.86
CA GLN A 192 36.86 36.97 13.02
C GLN A 192 36.11 38.26 12.72
N PRO A 193 36.73 39.42 12.80
CA PRO A 193 36.09 40.69 12.45
C PRO A 193 35.65 40.69 10.95
N VAL A 194 34.46 41.22 10.70
CA VAL A 194 33.86 41.36 9.34
C VAL A 194 34.18 42.76 8.80
N VAL A 195 35.38 43.28 9.00
CA VAL A 195 35.69 44.61 8.52
C VAL A 195 36.44 44.52 7.19
N ILE A 196 35.84 45.03 6.12
CA ILE A 196 36.45 45.24 4.82
C ILE A 196 36.66 46.76 4.69
N ALA A 197 37.89 47.20 4.40
CA ALA A 197 38.18 48.59 4.20
C ALA A 197 37.31 49.16 3.06
N ASP A 198 36.76 50.36 3.26
CA ASP A 198 35.92 51.09 2.31
C ASP A 198 34.55 50.41 1.95
N GLU A 199 34.09 49.44 2.76
CA GLU A 199 32.76 48.82 2.55
C GLU A 199 31.67 49.62 3.32
N PRO A 200 30.46 49.81 2.74
CA PRO A 200 29.33 50.42 3.44
C PRO A 200 28.97 49.64 4.71
N SER A 201 28.61 50.32 5.80
CA SER A 201 28.28 49.71 7.08
C SER A 201 27.14 48.66 6.97
N ALA A 202 26.18 48.90 6.10
CA ALA A 202 25.08 47.95 5.81
C ALA A 202 25.58 46.61 5.24
N MET A 203 26.64 46.61 4.44
CA MET A 203 27.24 45.37 3.91
C MET A 203 27.95 44.58 5.00
N THR A 204 28.70 45.27 5.87
CA THR A 204 29.37 44.65 7.03
C THR A 204 28.38 44.03 7.98
N GLU A 205 27.27 44.73 8.28
CA GLU A 205 26.16 44.24 9.10
C GLU A 205 25.50 43.01 8.45
N ALA A 206 25.15 43.06 7.16
CA ALA A 206 24.55 41.94 6.44
C ALA A 206 25.46 40.72 6.40
N ARG A 207 26.77 40.88 6.20
CA ARG A 207 27.75 39.78 6.26
C ARG A 207 27.81 39.12 7.64
N ARG A 208 27.71 39.90 8.68
CA ARG A 208 27.62 39.39 10.06
C ARG A 208 26.34 38.59 10.24
N TRP A 209 25.21 39.11 9.82
CA TRP A 209 23.92 38.41 9.90
C TRP A 209 23.88 37.11 9.07
N VAL A 210 24.56 37.07 7.90
CA VAL A 210 24.72 35.83 7.15
C VAL A 210 25.46 34.76 7.97
N ARG A 211 26.51 35.14 8.71
CA ARG A 211 27.22 34.17 9.54
C ARG A 211 26.39 33.74 10.75
N GLU A 212 25.67 34.66 11.39
CA GLU A 212 24.79 34.38 12.52
C GLU A 212 23.62 33.49 12.09
N SER A 213 22.92 33.84 11.02
CA SER A 213 21.82 33.04 10.50
C SER A 213 22.24 31.63 10.03
N LYS A 214 23.45 31.52 9.46
CA LYS A 214 24.01 30.23 9.11
C LYS A 214 24.34 29.37 10.32
N ALA A 215 24.83 29.98 11.39
CA ALA A 215 25.12 29.28 12.64
C ALA A 215 23.82 28.75 13.29
N GLU A 216 22.79 29.58 13.31
CA GLU A 216 21.45 29.14 13.79
C GLU A 216 20.87 28.01 12.96
N LYS A 217 20.84 28.14 11.61
CA LYS A 217 20.41 27.08 10.72
C LYS A 217 21.11 25.75 11.03
N LEU A 218 22.45 25.76 11.12
CA LEU A 218 23.23 24.57 11.42
C LEU A 218 22.95 24.02 12.83
N GLY A 219 22.71 24.88 13.81
CA GLY A 219 22.30 24.47 15.16
C GLY A 219 20.95 23.74 15.12
N LYS A 220 19.96 24.33 14.44
CA LYS A 220 18.64 23.71 14.32
C LYS A 220 18.65 22.43 13.47
N GLU A 221 19.45 22.37 12.42
CA GLU A 221 19.68 21.16 11.63
C GLU A 221 20.25 20.01 12.47
N ILE A 222 21.25 20.30 13.32
CA ILE A 222 21.84 19.32 14.23
C ILE A 222 20.79 18.85 15.25
N GLU A 223 20.06 19.77 15.91
CA GLU A 223 18.98 19.44 16.85
C GLU A 223 17.92 18.53 16.21
N LYS A 224 17.50 18.85 14.98
CA LYS A 224 16.55 18.03 14.21
C LYS A 224 17.10 16.63 13.95
N LEU A 225 18.33 16.51 13.44
CA LEU A 225 18.94 15.23 13.09
C LEU A 225 19.16 14.35 14.33
N ASP A 226 19.57 14.93 15.45
CA ASP A 226 19.70 14.21 16.72
C ASP A 226 18.33 13.71 17.21
N GLN A 227 17.29 14.54 17.15
CA GLN A 227 15.97 14.17 17.59
C GLN A 227 15.30 13.17 16.62
N GLU A 228 15.57 13.27 15.30
CA GLU A 228 15.18 12.28 14.32
C GLU A 228 15.76 10.89 14.67
N LEU A 229 17.03 10.84 15.07
CA LEU A 229 17.71 9.60 15.47
C LEU A 229 17.16 9.05 16.78
N LEU A 230 16.91 9.92 17.78
CA LEU A 230 16.35 9.51 19.07
C LEU A 230 14.94 8.96 18.98
N SER A 231 14.09 9.58 18.16
CA SER A 231 12.70 9.16 17.98
C SER A 231 12.55 7.89 17.10
N GLN A 232 13.58 7.53 16.33
CA GLN A 232 13.50 6.45 15.34
C GLN A 232 13.06 5.09 15.90
N PRO A 233 13.56 4.59 17.04
CA PRO A 233 13.11 3.29 17.57
C PRO A 233 11.60 3.28 17.84
N MET A 234 11.04 4.37 18.33
CA MET A 234 9.61 4.49 18.66
C MET A 234 8.76 4.57 17.39
N ARG A 235 9.24 5.29 16.36
CA ARG A 235 8.59 5.34 15.05
C ARG A 235 8.60 3.98 14.36
N ILE A 236 9.71 3.23 14.43
CA ILE A 236 9.78 1.85 13.92
C ILE A 236 8.78 0.94 14.63
N GLU A 237 8.63 1.05 15.94
CA GLU A 237 7.64 0.24 16.68
C GLU A 237 6.19 0.59 16.29
N LEU A 238 5.91 1.85 15.99
CA LEU A 238 4.61 2.26 15.46
C LEU A 238 4.38 1.66 14.06
N ILE A 239 5.34 1.77 13.16
CA ILE A 239 5.25 1.19 11.81
C ILE A 239 5.06 -0.32 11.86
N LYS A 240 5.75 -1.03 12.75
CA LYS A 240 5.53 -2.47 12.95
C LYS A 240 4.10 -2.78 13.39
N ALA A 241 3.54 -2.00 14.30
CA ALA A 241 2.15 -2.16 14.71
C ALA A 241 1.15 -1.85 13.56
N GLU A 242 1.48 -0.90 12.69
CA GLU A 242 0.73 -0.62 11.47
C GLU A 242 0.79 -1.79 10.48
N ILE A 243 1.97 -2.40 10.31
CA ILE A 243 2.15 -3.60 9.48
C ILE A 243 1.32 -4.77 10.05
N GLU A 244 1.40 -5.05 11.36
CA GLU A 244 0.60 -6.10 12.01
C GLU A 244 -0.90 -5.90 11.79
N LYS A 245 -1.38 -4.66 11.88
CA LYS A 245 -2.78 -4.30 11.59
C LYS A 245 -3.12 -4.50 10.11
N ALA A 246 -2.24 -4.05 9.20
CA ALA A 246 -2.44 -4.17 7.76
C ALA A 246 -2.44 -5.65 7.33
N GLU A 247 -1.50 -6.48 7.81
CA GLU A 247 -1.44 -7.91 7.55
C GLU A 247 -2.71 -8.63 8.01
N HIS A 248 -3.22 -8.27 9.19
CA HIS A 248 -4.49 -8.81 9.64
C HIS A 248 -5.68 -8.35 8.76
N SER A 249 -5.66 -7.10 8.30
CA SER A 249 -6.72 -6.59 7.42
C SER A 249 -6.70 -7.30 6.06
N VAL A 250 -5.52 -7.55 5.49
CA VAL A 250 -5.35 -8.34 4.26
C VAL A 250 -5.93 -9.74 4.47
N TYR A 251 -5.47 -10.47 5.49
CA TYR A 251 -5.99 -11.79 5.80
C TYR A 251 -7.52 -11.83 5.94
N PHE A 252 -8.10 -10.84 6.61
CA PHE A 252 -9.54 -10.79 6.86
C PHE A 252 -10.33 -10.54 5.57
N VAL A 253 -9.87 -9.62 4.72
CA VAL A 253 -10.54 -9.29 3.47
C VAL A 253 -10.36 -10.42 2.45
N GLU A 254 -9.16 -11.01 2.33
CA GLU A 254 -8.91 -12.18 1.49
C GLU A 254 -9.85 -13.35 1.82
N ALA A 255 -9.97 -13.68 3.10
CA ALA A 255 -10.87 -14.75 3.53
C ALA A 255 -12.34 -14.46 3.19
N ARG A 256 -12.75 -13.18 3.24
CA ARG A 256 -14.10 -12.76 2.83
C ARG A 256 -14.31 -12.84 1.33
N VAL A 257 -13.34 -12.40 0.55
CA VAL A 257 -13.38 -12.48 -0.92
C VAL A 257 -13.50 -13.95 -1.34
N GLU A 258 -12.63 -14.83 -0.82
CA GLU A 258 -12.67 -16.27 -1.14
C GLU A 258 -14.03 -16.91 -0.85
N GLN A 259 -14.63 -16.59 0.29
CA GLN A 259 -15.95 -17.12 0.64
C GLN A 259 -17.07 -16.53 -0.22
N LEU A 260 -17.03 -15.21 -0.50
CA LEU A 260 -18.01 -14.58 -1.39
C LEU A 260 -17.92 -15.13 -2.80
N GLU A 261 -16.72 -15.34 -3.32
CA GLU A 261 -16.52 -15.97 -4.63
C GLU A 261 -17.15 -17.35 -4.69
N LYS A 262 -16.94 -18.14 -3.65
CA LYS A 262 -17.59 -19.46 -3.57
C LYS A 262 -19.10 -19.35 -3.58
N ILE A 263 -19.70 -18.48 -2.75
CA ILE A 263 -21.14 -18.28 -2.67
C ILE A 263 -21.70 -17.80 -4.03
N VAL A 264 -21.04 -16.81 -4.65
CA VAL A 264 -21.45 -16.28 -5.96
C VAL A 264 -21.37 -17.36 -7.04
N ASN A 265 -20.27 -18.11 -7.09
CA ASN A 265 -20.08 -19.18 -8.09
C ASN A 265 -21.11 -20.30 -7.91
N ASP A 266 -21.38 -20.73 -6.67
CA ASP A 266 -22.39 -21.74 -6.38
C ASP A 266 -23.80 -21.26 -6.77
N ARG A 267 -24.14 -19.98 -6.54
CA ARG A 267 -25.41 -19.37 -6.94
C ARG A 267 -25.53 -19.21 -8.45
N ARG A 268 -24.46 -18.78 -9.14
CA ARG A 268 -24.43 -18.71 -10.62
C ARG A 268 -24.68 -20.09 -11.23
N GLN A 269 -23.98 -21.11 -10.73
CA GLN A 269 -24.11 -22.47 -11.20
C GLN A 269 -25.52 -23.02 -10.98
N ALA A 270 -26.08 -22.78 -9.79
CA ALA A 270 -27.45 -23.21 -9.49
C ALA A 270 -28.47 -22.52 -10.40
N LYS A 271 -28.35 -21.20 -10.59
CA LYS A 271 -29.24 -20.44 -11.48
C LYS A 271 -29.12 -20.91 -12.94
N ALA A 272 -27.90 -21.08 -13.45
CA ALA A 272 -27.70 -21.56 -14.83
C ALA A 272 -28.22 -22.96 -15.05
N SER A 273 -28.02 -23.86 -14.09
CA SER A 273 -28.56 -25.23 -14.17
C SER A 273 -30.09 -25.23 -14.15
N GLN A 274 -30.70 -24.35 -13.36
CA GLN A 274 -32.15 -24.21 -13.34
C GLN A 274 -32.69 -23.69 -14.67
N VAL A 275 -32.09 -22.64 -15.22
CA VAL A 275 -32.47 -22.08 -16.53
C VAL A 275 -32.31 -23.11 -17.64
N GLN A 276 -31.24 -23.92 -17.60
CA GLN A 276 -31.05 -25.00 -18.57
C GLN A 276 -32.17 -26.05 -18.49
N ILE A 277 -32.53 -26.49 -17.27
CA ILE A 277 -33.62 -27.45 -17.07
C ILE A 277 -34.96 -26.89 -17.60
N GLU A 278 -35.23 -25.61 -17.31
CA GLU A 278 -36.43 -24.92 -17.78
C GLU A 278 -36.47 -24.82 -19.32
N ALA A 279 -35.34 -24.49 -19.95
CA ALA A 279 -35.20 -24.43 -21.41
C ALA A 279 -35.38 -25.81 -22.05
N GLU A 280 -34.76 -26.87 -21.54
CA GLU A 280 -34.92 -28.24 -22.01
C GLU A 280 -36.36 -28.73 -21.86
N GLN A 281 -37.05 -28.38 -20.78
CA GLN A 281 -38.47 -28.70 -20.61
C GLN A 281 -39.34 -27.95 -21.61
N SER A 282 -39.05 -26.68 -21.89
CA SER A 282 -39.74 -25.89 -22.89
C SER A 282 -39.54 -26.45 -24.30
N GLU A 283 -38.35 -26.90 -24.64
CA GLU A 283 -38.02 -27.55 -25.91
C GLU A 283 -38.85 -28.83 -26.10
N LEU A 284 -38.89 -29.69 -25.07
CA LEU A 284 -39.74 -30.91 -25.10
C LEU A 284 -41.23 -30.60 -25.25
N GLN A 285 -41.73 -29.51 -24.66
CA GLN A 285 -43.13 -29.11 -24.77
C GLN A 285 -43.49 -28.58 -26.17
N THR A 286 -42.52 -28.03 -26.89
CA THR A 286 -42.71 -27.53 -28.27
C THR A 286 -42.51 -28.59 -29.31
N GLU A 287 -42.08 -29.81 -28.94
CA GLU A 287 -41.93 -30.94 -29.86
C GLU A 287 -43.27 -31.30 -30.55
N GLY A 288 -43.29 -31.27 -31.88
CA GLY A 288 -44.48 -31.49 -32.66
C GLY A 288 -45.42 -30.29 -32.81
N GLN A 289 -45.05 -29.13 -32.29
CA GLN A 289 -45.74 -27.86 -32.50
C GLN A 289 -45.23 -27.13 -33.77
N ASP A 290 -45.52 -25.82 -33.86
CA ASP A 290 -45.10 -25.00 -34.99
C ASP A 290 -43.54 -24.94 -35.06
N PRO A 291 -42.96 -25.07 -36.27
CA PRO A 291 -41.50 -25.04 -36.47
C PRO A 291 -40.81 -23.80 -35.89
N LEU A 292 -41.47 -22.65 -35.86
CA LEU A 292 -40.93 -21.42 -35.29
C LEU A 292 -40.76 -21.54 -33.77
N LEU A 293 -41.72 -22.14 -33.08
CA LEU A 293 -41.64 -22.38 -31.63
C LEU A 293 -40.54 -23.39 -31.30
N GLN A 294 -40.41 -24.44 -32.10
CA GLN A 294 -39.36 -25.44 -31.92
C GLN A 294 -37.98 -24.80 -32.09
N GLN A 295 -37.77 -24.00 -33.14
CA GLN A 295 -36.50 -23.31 -33.39
C GLN A 295 -36.15 -22.35 -32.27
N LEU A 296 -37.12 -21.60 -31.73
CA LEU A 296 -36.87 -20.65 -30.63
C LEU A 296 -36.55 -21.39 -29.33
N ALA A 297 -37.24 -22.45 -29.01
CA ALA A 297 -36.99 -23.29 -27.84
C ALA A 297 -35.63 -23.99 -27.92
N GLU A 298 -35.26 -24.57 -29.07
CA GLU A 298 -33.92 -25.14 -29.32
C GLU A 298 -32.82 -24.11 -29.13
N SER A 299 -32.99 -22.90 -29.68
CA SER A 299 -32.04 -21.79 -29.50
C SER A 299 -31.90 -21.38 -28.03
N ASN A 300 -32.98 -21.38 -27.24
CA ASN A 300 -32.93 -21.11 -25.81
C ASN A 300 -32.15 -22.20 -25.04
N THR A 301 -32.34 -23.46 -25.41
CA THR A 301 -31.63 -24.60 -24.84
C THR A 301 -30.14 -24.52 -25.15
N GLU A 302 -29.78 -24.22 -26.41
CA GLU A 302 -28.36 -24.01 -26.78
C GLU A 302 -27.73 -22.86 -26.00
N LEU A 303 -28.41 -21.72 -25.86
CA LEU A 303 -27.93 -20.57 -25.10
C LEU A 303 -27.75 -20.91 -23.63
N SER A 304 -28.69 -21.64 -23.02
CA SER A 304 -28.61 -22.06 -21.61
C SER A 304 -27.42 -23.02 -21.34
N LYS A 305 -27.14 -23.95 -22.26
CA LYS A 305 -25.96 -24.82 -22.21
C LYS A 305 -24.67 -23.98 -22.29
N TYR A 306 -24.64 -23.03 -23.23
CA TYR A 306 -23.50 -22.14 -23.38
C TYR A 306 -23.24 -21.29 -22.12
N ILE A 307 -24.27 -20.76 -21.47
CA ILE A 307 -24.15 -20.05 -20.19
C ILE A 307 -23.54 -20.92 -19.10
N ASN A 308 -23.99 -22.21 -19.01
CA ASN A 308 -23.43 -23.16 -18.06
C ASN A 308 -21.94 -23.43 -18.31
N ASP A 309 -21.53 -23.55 -19.56
CA ASP A 309 -20.13 -23.74 -19.96
C ASP A 309 -19.29 -22.54 -19.60
N ILE A 310 -19.78 -21.31 -19.89
CA ILE A 310 -19.10 -20.07 -19.50
C ILE A 310 -18.92 -19.96 -17.97
N ILE A 311 -19.94 -20.25 -17.17
CA ILE A 311 -19.86 -20.21 -15.72
C ILE A 311 -18.83 -21.20 -15.19
N SER A 312 -18.77 -22.41 -15.78
CA SER A 312 -17.78 -23.41 -15.43
C SER A 312 -16.35 -22.98 -15.81
N GLU A 313 -16.19 -22.34 -16.97
CA GLU A 313 -14.90 -21.79 -17.40
C GLU A 313 -14.48 -20.59 -16.55
N LEU A 314 -15.41 -19.69 -16.17
CA LEU A 314 -15.15 -18.56 -15.30
C LEU A 314 -14.63 -19.02 -13.92
N LYS A 315 -15.28 -20.03 -13.33
CA LYS A 315 -14.82 -20.64 -12.07
C LYS A 315 -13.40 -21.18 -12.20
N ARG A 316 -13.13 -21.97 -13.25
CA ARG A 316 -11.81 -22.55 -13.50
C ARG A 316 -10.74 -21.47 -13.67
N THR A 317 -11.04 -20.42 -14.42
CA THR A 317 -10.12 -19.31 -14.65
C THR A 317 -9.82 -18.54 -13.36
N GLY A 318 -10.83 -18.33 -12.50
CA GLY A 318 -10.64 -17.76 -11.17
C GLY A 318 -9.71 -18.59 -10.28
N ASP A 319 -9.92 -19.90 -10.24
CA ASP A 319 -9.05 -20.83 -9.49
C ASP A 319 -7.59 -20.81 -10.02
N GLU A 320 -7.41 -20.71 -11.34
CA GLU A 320 -6.10 -20.60 -11.98
C GLU A 320 -5.43 -19.24 -11.65
N GLU A 321 -6.17 -18.12 -11.65
CA GLU A 321 -5.70 -16.79 -11.28
C GLU A 321 -5.18 -16.77 -9.83
N ASP A 322 -5.94 -17.34 -8.90
CA ASP A 322 -5.55 -17.44 -7.50
C ASP A 322 -4.25 -18.25 -7.31
N GLN A 323 -4.10 -19.35 -8.05
CA GLN A 323 -2.87 -20.15 -8.01
C GLN A 323 -1.67 -19.38 -8.54
N VAL A 324 -1.83 -18.66 -9.65
CA VAL A 324 -0.77 -17.86 -10.26
C VAL A 324 -0.40 -16.68 -9.35
N SER A 325 -1.37 -16.04 -8.71
CA SER A 325 -1.15 -14.95 -7.76
C SER A 325 -0.33 -15.42 -6.55
N LYS A 326 -0.74 -16.51 -5.90
CA LYS A 326 0.00 -17.13 -4.78
C LYS A 326 1.42 -17.55 -5.18
N TRP A 327 1.60 -17.96 -6.41
CA TRP A 327 2.92 -18.30 -6.95
C TRP A 327 3.80 -17.08 -7.19
N ALA A 328 3.25 -16.01 -7.75
CA ALA A 328 3.94 -14.75 -7.96
C ALA A 328 4.42 -14.13 -6.64
N GLU A 329 3.59 -14.19 -5.60
CA GLU A 329 3.96 -13.74 -4.26
C GLU A 329 5.12 -14.56 -3.67
N ARG A 330 5.07 -15.89 -3.80
CA ARG A 330 6.14 -16.78 -3.32
C ARG A 330 7.47 -16.47 -4.02
N ILE A 331 7.44 -16.32 -5.35
CA ILE A 331 8.63 -15.95 -6.14
C ILE A 331 9.19 -14.60 -5.69
N ASN A 332 8.32 -13.61 -5.43
CA ASN A 332 8.73 -12.29 -4.96
C ASN A 332 9.37 -12.35 -3.55
N GLN A 333 8.82 -13.15 -2.65
CA GLN A 333 9.39 -13.40 -1.32
C GLN A 333 10.74 -14.09 -1.40
N ASP A 334 10.88 -15.11 -2.24
CA ASP A 334 12.14 -15.84 -2.48
C ASP A 334 13.20 -14.91 -3.07
N TYR A 335 12.82 -14.07 -4.02
CA TYR A 335 13.71 -13.04 -4.60
C TYR A 335 14.20 -12.04 -3.55
N LYS A 336 13.29 -11.49 -2.73
CA LYS A 336 13.66 -10.58 -1.64
C LYS A 336 14.59 -11.24 -0.63
N SER A 337 14.30 -12.48 -0.24
CA SER A 337 15.13 -13.27 0.67
C SER A 337 16.52 -13.56 0.07
N ALA A 338 16.58 -13.91 -1.20
CA ALA A 338 17.83 -14.15 -1.92
C ALA A 338 18.69 -12.88 -2.00
N ARG A 339 18.06 -11.73 -2.29
CA ARG A 339 18.71 -10.43 -2.33
C ARG A 339 19.29 -10.04 -0.97
N GLN A 340 18.52 -10.18 0.11
CA GLN A 340 19.00 -9.90 1.48
C GLN A 340 20.18 -10.81 1.86
N LYS A 341 20.12 -12.10 1.53
CA LYS A 341 21.23 -13.04 1.77
C LYS A 341 22.50 -12.63 1.01
N LEU A 342 22.35 -12.13 -0.22
CA LEU A 342 23.45 -11.63 -1.03
C LEU A 342 24.08 -10.37 -0.43
N GLU A 343 23.28 -9.45 0.07
CA GLU A 343 23.74 -8.21 0.72
C GLU A 343 24.49 -8.49 2.03
N ILE A 344 24.03 -9.47 2.82
CA ILE A 344 24.63 -9.81 4.13
C ILE A 344 25.87 -10.68 3.97
N ALA A 345 25.81 -11.72 3.15
CA ALA A 345 26.84 -12.75 3.06
C ALA A 345 27.86 -12.54 1.93
N GLY A 346 27.64 -11.55 1.07
CA GLY A 346 28.42 -11.34 -0.13
C GLY A 346 28.35 -12.55 -1.09
N MET A 347 29.15 -12.53 -2.17
CA MET A 347 29.20 -13.62 -3.12
C MET A 347 30.04 -14.80 -2.58
N SER A 348 29.44 -15.65 -1.77
CA SER A 348 30.07 -16.91 -1.34
C SER A 348 29.73 -18.08 -2.29
N LYS A 349 30.65 -19.04 -2.40
CA LYS A 349 30.46 -20.25 -3.25
C LYS A 349 29.25 -21.09 -2.81
N LEU A 350 28.91 -21.03 -1.52
CA LEU A 350 27.76 -21.73 -0.94
C LEU A 350 26.44 -21.04 -1.33
N LEU A 351 26.41 -19.71 -1.29
CA LEU A 351 25.25 -18.91 -1.69
C LEU A 351 24.99 -19.08 -3.20
N GLY A 352 26.05 -19.15 -4.01
CA GLY A 352 25.92 -19.42 -5.45
C GLY A 352 25.21 -20.74 -5.77
N LYS A 353 25.46 -21.81 -4.98
CA LYS A 353 24.74 -23.09 -5.13
C LYS A 353 23.24 -22.95 -4.76
N VAL A 354 22.95 -22.29 -3.66
CA VAL A 354 21.55 -22.06 -3.22
C VAL A 354 20.76 -21.24 -4.24
N LEU A 355 21.36 -20.18 -4.77
CA LEU A 355 20.73 -19.36 -5.81
C LEU A 355 20.55 -20.13 -7.12
N GLN A 356 21.47 -21.01 -7.47
CA GLN A 356 21.36 -21.88 -8.64
C GLN A 356 20.24 -22.91 -8.49
N GLU A 357 20.06 -23.48 -7.29
CA GLU A 357 18.93 -24.40 -7.01
C GLU A 357 17.60 -23.65 -7.04
N GLN A 358 17.51 -22.47 -6.43
CA GLN A 358 16.32 -21.64 -6.50
C GLN A 358 16.00 -21.20 -7.95
N SER A 359 17.01 -20.86 -8.76
CA SER A 359 16.82 -20.53 -10.16
C SER A 359 16.29 -21.72 -10.99
N ARG A 360 16.64 -22.96 -10.63
CA ARG A 360 16.13 -24.16 -11.29
C ARG A 360 14.69 -24.51 -10.90
N SER A 361 14.24 -24.07 -9.74
CA SER A 361 12.87 -24.26 -9.28
C SER A 361 11.90 -23.22 -9.84
N LEU A 362 12.39 -22.18 -10.52
CA LEU A 362 11.56 -21.19 -11.17
C LEU A 362 10.81 -21.80 -12.37
N PRO A 363 9.53 -21.43 -12.57
CA PRO A 363 8.74 -21.92 -13.70
C PRO A 363 9.26 -21.42 -15.04
N ASP A 364 9.02 -22.21 -16.09
CA ASP A 364 9.37 -21.79 -17.45
C ASP A 364 8.45 -20.65 -17.92
N THR A 365 8.99 -19.44 -18.03
CA THR A 365 8.27 -18.24 -18.46
C THR A 365 7.72 -18.32 -19.89
N ARG A 366 8.20 -19.25 -20.72
CA ARG A 366 7.73 -19.42 -22.11
C ARG A 366 6.29 -19.93 -22.15
N GLN A 367 5.95 -20.85 -21.24
CA GLN A 367 4.62 -21.40 -21.13
C GLN A 367 3.61 -20.30 -20.73
N TYR A 368 3.97 -19.45 -19.77
CA TYR A 368 3.11 -18.32 -19.35
C TYR A 368 2.89 -17.29 -20.44
N ARG A 369 3.93 -16.98 -21.25
CA ARG A 369 3.77 -16.08 -22.41
C ARG A 369 2.86 -16.66 -23.47
N LYS A 370 2.92 -17.98 -23.71
CA LYS A 370 2.00 -18.66 -24.62
C LYS A 370 0.59 -18.62 -24.11
N ASN A 371 0.39 -18.92 -22.82
CA ASN A 371 -0.91 -18.87 -22.18
C ASN A 371 -1.50 -17.44 -22.19
N ALA A 372 -0.67 -16.42 -21.90
CA ALA A 372 -1.11 -15.02 -21.95
C ALA A 372 -1.63 -14.64 -23.35
N LYS A 373 -0.92 -15.04 -24.42
CA LYS A 373 -1.36 -14.80 -25.78
C LYS A 373 -2.68 -15.53 -26.12
N GLN A 374 -2.83 -16.78 -25.66
CA GLN A 374 -4.08 -17.53 -25.84
C GLN A 374 -5.25 -16.87 -25.09
N LEU A 375 -4.99 -16.28 -23.92
CA LEU A 375 -6.01 -15.53 -23.18
C LEU A 375 -6.37 -14.21 -23.88
N GLU A 376 -5.40 -13.52 -24.49
CA GLU A 376 -5.67 -12.33 -25.31
C GLU A 376 -6.58 -12.66 -26.50
N ASP A 377 -6.29 -13.75 -27.22
CA ASP A 377 -7.13 -14.23 -28.35
C ASP A 377 -8.56 -14.58 -27.83
N LYS A 378 -8.70 -15.26 -26.70
CA LYS A 378 -10.00 -15.57 -26.08
C LYS A 378 -10.76 -14.33 -25.66
N ILE A 379 -10.10 -13.33 -25.07
CA ILE A 379 -10.72 -12.05 -24.67
C ILE A 379 -11.31 -11.36 -25.90
N ALA A 380 -10.60 -11.39 -27.03
CA ALA A 380 -11.10 -10.81 -28.28
C ALA A 380 -12.37 -11.54 -28.77
N ASP A 381 -12.37 -12.88 -28.76
CA ASP A 381 -13.52 -13.70 -29.15
C ASP A 381 -14.74 -13.45 -28.25
N VAL A 382 -14.54 -13.48 -26.93
CA VAL A 382 -15.61 -13.21 -25.95
C VAL A 382 -16.15 -11.78 -26.08
N SER A 383 -15.28 -10.81 -26.38
CA SER A 383 -15.70 -9.41 -26.59
C SER A 383 -16.60 -9.26 -27.83
N LEU A 384 -16.31 -9.99 -28.90
CA LEU A 384 -17.18 -10.03 -30.08
C LEU A 384 -18.53 -10.64 -29.76
N GLN A 385 -18.54 -11.79 -29.08
CA GLN A 385 -19.77 -12.45 -28.64
C GLN A 385 -20.61 -11.56 -27.69
N GLN A 386 -19.95 -10.79 -26.81
CA GLN A 386 -20.65 -9.83 -25.94
C GLN A 386 -21.36 -8.74 -26.75
N ILE A 387 -20.79 -8.30 -27.85
CA ILE A 387 -21.44 -7.34 -28.74
C ILE A 387 -22.67 -7.97 -29.40
N GLU A 388 -22.53 -9.18 -29.92
CA GLU A 388 -23.63 -9.91 -30.57
C GLU A 388 -24.81 -10.14 -29.59
N TYR A 389 -24.51 -10.62 -28.36
CA TYR A 389 -25.54 -10.80 -27.34
C TYR A 389 -26.15 -9.48 -26.86
N ARG A 390 -25.39 -8.38 -26.84
CA ARG A 390 -25.95 -7.06 -26.52
C ARG A 390 -26.93 -6.59 -27.59
N GLU A 391 -26.62 -6.78 -28.88
CA GLU A 391 -27.50 -6.46 -29.97
C GLU A 391 -28.80 -7.32 -29.93
N GLU A 392 -28.65 -8.57 -29.51
CA GLU A 392 -29.80 -9.46 -29.35
C GLU A 392 -30.66 -9.07 -28.14
N LEU A 393 -30.07 -8.73 -27.02
CA LEU A 393 -30.75 -8.19 -25.85
C LEU A 393 -31.50 -6.89 -26.17
N GLU A 394 -30.92 -6.03 -27.00
CA GLU A 394 -31.57 -4.79 -27.45
C GLU A 394 -32.81 -5.08 -28.30
N LYS A 395 -32.75 -6.09 -29.16
CA LYS A 395 -33.94 -6.57 -29.91
C LYS A 395 -35.01 -7.14 -28.98
N LEU A 396 -34.61 -7.85 -27.91
CA LEU A 396 -35.53 -8.42 -26.92
C LEU A 396 -36.10 -7.39 -25.94
N SER A 397 -35.50 -6.19 -25.87
CA SER A 397 -36.00 -5.11 -24.99
C SER A 397 -37.39 -4.63 -25.33
N ASP A 398 -37.82 -4.81 -26.59
CA ASP A 398 -39.18 -4.57 -27.06
C ASP A 398 -39.81 -5.90 -27.51
N LEU A 399 -40.38 -6.63 -26.54
CA LEU A 399 -41.00 -7.93 -26.77
C LEU A 399 -42.18 -7.89 -27.75
N ASP A 400 -42.89 -6.76 -27.84
CA ASP A 400 -43.99 -6.58 -28.75
C ASP A 400 -43.48 -6.56 -30.19
N LEU A 401 -42.48 -5.73 -30.46
CA LEU A 401 -41.82 -5.61 -31.76
C LEU A 401 -41.16 -6.94 -32.17
N TYR A 402 -40.45 -7.58 -31.22
CA TYR A 402 -39.81 -8.87 -31.44
C TYR A 402 -40.82 -9.95 -31.80
N THR A 403 -41.93 -10.07 -31.07
CA THR A 403 -43.01 -11.02 -31.32
C THR A 403 -43.68 -10.75 -32.67
N GLU A 404 -43.96 -9.49 -33.02
CA GLU A 404 -44.54 -9.10 -34.29
C GLU A 404 -43.66 -9.48 -35.48
N GLN A 405 -42.33 -9.36 -35.34
CA GLN A 405 -41.36 -9.74 -36.35
C GLN A 405 -41.42 -11.24 -36.65
N TYR A 406 -41.51 -12.10 -35.63
CA TYR A 406 -41.71 -13.56 -35.80
C TYR A 406 -43.08 -13.89 -36.36
N LEU A 407 -44.13 -13.21 -35.90
CA LEU A 407 -45.49 -13.41 -36.39
C LEU A 407 -45.70 -12.89 -37.83
N SER A 408 -44.81 -12.09 -38.37
CA SER A 408 -44.91 -11.59 -39.75
C SER A 408 -44.90 -12.71 -40.79
N VAL A 409 -44.28 -13.85 -40.46
CA VAL A 409 -44.20 -15.05 -41.32
C VAL A 409 -45.37 -16.01 -41.12
N ALA A 410 -46.17 -15.86 -40.06
CA ALA A 410 -47.27 -16.75 -39.69
C ALA A 410 -48.58 -16.36 -40.37
N THR A 411 -49.45 -17.35 -40.62
CA THR A 411 -50.82 -17.12 -41.12
C THR A 411 -51.70 -16.45 -40.05
N PRO A 412 -52.83 -15.76 -40.46
CA PRO A 412 -53.69 -15.05 -39.48
C PRO A 412 -54.23 -15.92 -38.35
N ASP A 413 -54.57 -17.17 -38.63
CA ASP A 413 -55.13 -18.14 -37.67
C ASP A 413 -54.03 -18.63 -36.70
N GLN A 414 -52.76 -18.74 -37.16
CA GLN A 414 -51.62 -19.12 -36.36
C GLN A 414 -51.15 -17.99 -35.44
N LYS A 415 -51.30 -16.73 -35.86
CA LYS A 415 -50.85 -15.56 -35.07
C LYS A 415 -51.44 -15.57 -33.65
N LEU A 416 -52.74 -15.83 -33.55
CA LEU A 416 -53.45 -15.78 -32.26
C LEU A 416 -53.04 -16.91 -31.30
N LEU A 417 -52.64 -18.06 -31.85
CA LEU A 417 -52.20 -19.24 -31.09
C LEU A 417 -50.74 -19.18 -30.71
N LEU A 418 -49.93 -18.53 -31.52
CA LEU A 418 -48.49 -18.49 -31.36
C LEU A 418 -48.00 -17.29 -30.53
N GLU A 419 -48.75 -16.17 -30.50
CA GLU A 419 -48.32 -14.92 -29.88
C GLU A 419 -47.89 -15.09 -28.42
N ASP A 420 -48.72 -15.72 -27.60
CA ASP A 420 -48.40 -15.93 -26.18
C ASP A 420 -47.19 -16.85 -25.97
N SER A 421 -47.09 -17.89 -26.83
CA SER A 421 -45.97 -18.84 -26.73
C SER A 421 -44.66 -18.25 -27.18
N ILE A 422 -44.66 -17.46 -28.26
CA ILE A 422 -43.45 -16.72 -28.72
C ILE A 422 -43.03 -15.67 -27.68
N ARG A 423 -44.00 -14.93 -27.13
CA ARG A 423 -43.75 -13.92 -26.11
C ARG A 423 -43.11 -14.54 -24.84
N LYS A 424 -43.63 -15.72 -24.42
CA LYS A 424 -43.05 -16.46 -23.30
C LYS A 424 -41.63 -16.91 -23.60
N LEU A 425 -41.38 -17.59 -24.71
CA LEU A 425 -40.06 -18.09 -25.09
C LEU A 425 -39.05 -16.95 -25.32
N ALA A 426 -39.49 -15.80 -25.83
CA ALA A 426 -38.68 -14.62 -25.98
C ALA A 426 -38.33 -13.97 -24.61
N SER A 427 -39.25 -14.01 -23.64
CA SER A 427 -39.02 -13.57 -22.27
C SER A 427 -38.04 -14.47 -21.51
N ASP A 428 -38.04 -15.76 -21.82
CA ASP A 428 -37.15 -16.76 -21.20
C ASP A 428 -35.74 -16.72 -21.79
N ARG A 429 -35.54 -16.07 -22.93
CA ARG A 429 -34.26 -15.87 -23.63
C ARG A 429 -33.46 -14.69 -23.03
#